data_f23fa742080ea87a6dd5565c13dcee52
#
_entry.id   f23fa742080ea87a6dd5565c13dcee52
#
_cell.length_a   1.000
_cell.length_b   1.000
_cell.length_c   1.000
_cell.angle_alpha   90.00
_cell.angle_beta   90.00
_cell.angle_gamma   90.00
#
_symmetry.space_group_name_H-M   'P 1'
#
loop_
_entity.id
_entity.type
_entity.pdbx_description
1 polymer ?
#
loop_
_entity_poly.entity_id
_entity_poly.type
_entity_poly.pdbx_seq_one_letter_code
_entity_poly.pdbx_strand_id
1 'polypeptide(L)'
;GYIDPEIITMDYASFVPKLAQNAVASFYGPLGGMLAAQNATMPASFPGFHVEATVPPKGDAQIHSYIDQEPRAVAAATITASCKNVDRVVALLDYMYSEEGTRLINMGIEGTHYTMQDGKPIFTDYVMKNPDGLSPKNAIGTFTFAQSSGPFILSQDEVTQLDDESVNRAKQDCIIPFLEESKKYVIPGSTSFSSEDDAVRRAVMADV
;
A
#
# COMPACT_ATOMS: atom_id res chain seq x y z
N GLY A 1 -14.79 25.13 -10.29
CA GLY A 1 -13.84 24.72 -11.10
C GLY A 1 -12.46 24.29 -10.56
N TYR A 2 -12.28 24.00 -9.24
CA TYR A 2 -10.98 23.49 -8.76
C TYR A 2 -10.91 21.97 -8.70
N ILE A 3 -12.04 21.28 -8.76
CA ILE A 3 -12.13 19.82 -8.77
C ILE A 3 -12.46 19.37 -10.19
N ASP A 4 -11.76 18.35 -10.67
CA ASP A 4 -12.06 17.77 -11.99
C ASP A 4 -13.51 17.25 -12.01
N PRO A 5 -14.34 17.67 -12.97
CA PRO A 5 -15.74 17.23 -13.04
C PRO A 5 -15.90 15.73 -13.26
N GLU A 6 -14.87 15.05 -13.75
CA GLU A 6 -14.88 13.60 -13.99
C GLU A 6 -14.35 12.78 -12.78
N ILE A 7 -14.02 13.43 -11.66
CA ILE A 7 -13.37 12.79 -10.52
C ILE A 7 -14.07 11.52 -10.02
N ILE A 8 -15.42 11.50 -10.08
CA ILE A 8 -16.22 10.35 -9.59
C ILE A 8 -16.14 9.14 -10.53
N THR A 9 -15.92 9.39 -11.82
CA THR A 9 -15.91 8.35 -12.88
C THR A 9 -14.51 8.06 -13.39
N MET A 10 -13.51 8.85 -12.97
CA MET A 10 -12.13 8.74 -13.44
C MET A 10 -11.46 7.52 -12.85
N ASP A 11 -10.97 6.65 -13.70
CA ASP A 11 -10.09 5.54 -13.34
C ASP A 11 -8.60 5.93 -13.42
N TYR A 12 -7.74 5.04 -12.97
CA TYR A 12 -6.29 5.26 -12.99
C TYR A 12 -5.74 5.46 -14.41
N ALA A 13 -6.27 4.73 -15.40
CA ALA A 13 -5.82 4.82 -16.77
C ALA A 13 -6.13 6.17 -17.42
N SER A 14 -7.24 6.78 -17.03
CA SER A 14 -7.65 8.12 -17.47
C SER A 14 -6.93 9.23 -16.70
N PHE A 15 -6.57 8.98 -15.44
CA PHE A 15 -5.90 9.96 -14.57
C PHE A 15 -4.44 10.20 -14.96
N VAL A 16 -3.66 9.15 -15.21
CA VAL A 16 -2.22 9.25 -15.49
C VAL A 16 -1.90 10.17 -16.68
N PRO A 17 -2.61 10.12 -17.83
CA PRO A 17 -2.42 11.07 -18.92
C PRO A 17 -2.67 12.54 -18.55
N LYS A 18 -3.67 12.80 -17.69
CA LYS A 18 -3.93 14.17 -17.20
C LYS A 18 -2.80 14.69 -16.31
N LEU A 19 -2.24 13.83 -15.47
CA LEU A 19 -1.07 14.15 -14.65
C LEU A 19 0.14 14.48 -15.55
N ALA A 20 0.40 13.67 -16.57
CA ALA A 20 1.48 13.88 -17.52
C ALA A 20 1.39 15.19 -18.32
N GLN A 21 0.17 15.66 -18.57
CA GLN A 21 -0.11 16.90 -19.29
C GLN A 21 -0.10 18.15 -18.39
N ASN A 22 0.32 18.03 -17.12
CA ASN A 22 0.22 19.10 -16.11
C ASN A 22 -1.22 19.66 -15.92
N ALA A 23 -2.22 18.84 -16.21
CA ALA A 23 -3.63 19.21 -16.01
C ALA A 23 -4.11 19.06 -14.56
N VAL A 24 -3.27 18.45 -13.72
CA VAL A 24 -3.55 18.17 -12.30
C VAL A 24 -2.47 18.82 -11.45
N ALA A 25 -2.87 19.74 -10.60
CA ALA A 25 -1.96 20.43 -9.67
C ALA A 25 -1.75 19.66 -8.36
N SER A 26 -2.76 18.93 -7.89
CA SER A 26 -2.69 18.10 -6.69
C SER A 26 -3.67 16.93 -6.79
N PHE A 27 -3.35 15.84 -6.12
CA PHE A 27 -4.20 14.66 -6.05
C PHE A 27 -3.96 13.90 -4.75
N TYR A 28 -4.89 13.03 -4.41
CA TYR A 28 -4.74 12.07 -3.32
C TYR A 28 -4.38 10.70 -3.90
N GLY A 29 -3.37 10.04 -3.32
CA GLY A 29 -2.96 8.70 -3.79
C GLY A 29 -1.95 8.03 -2.88
N PRO A 30 -1.72 6.71 -3.06
CA PRO A 30 -0.75 5.96 -2.27
C PRO A 30 0.68 6.36 -2.62
N LEU A 31 1.55 6.46 -1.60
CA LEU A 31 2.95 6.86 -1.78
C LEU A 31 3.70 5.96 -2.77
N GLY A 32 3.63 4.64 -2.59
CA GLY A 32 4.34 3.71 -3.48
C GLY A 32 3.80 3.71 -4.91
N GLY A 33 2.48 3.70 -5.09
CA GLY A 33 1.82 3.58 -6.40
C GLY A 33 1.71 4.89 -7.17
N MET A 34 1.71 6.03 -6.48
CA MET A 34 1.54 7.34 -7.14
C MET A 34 2.77 8.22 -7.01
N LEU A 35 3.34 8.41 -5.82
CA LEU A 35 4.52 9.25 -5.66
C LEU A 35 5.77 8.57 -6.27
N ALA A 36 6.16 7.41 -5.73
CA ALA A 36 7.37 6.72 -6.19
C ALA A 36 7.26 6.24 -7.63
N ALA A 37 6.16 5.59 -8.01
CA ALA A 37 6.00 5.05 -9.35
C ALA A 37 5.97 6.13 -10.44
N GLN A 38 5.32 7.26 -10.20
CA GLN A 38 5.28 8.35 -11.18
C GLN A 38 6.64 9.06 -11.29
N ASN A 39 7.32 9.32 -10.17
CA ASN A 39 8.66 9.90 -10.18
C ASN A 39 9.71 8.98 -10.85
N ALA A 40 9.53 7.67 -10.79
CA ALA A 40 10.42 6.72 -11.46
C ALA A 40 10.17 6.60 -12.96
N THR A 41 8.94 6.72 -13.44
CA THR A 41 8.57 6.39 -14.82
C THR A 41 8.32 7.62 -15.71
N MET A 42 7.70 8.66 -15.18
CA MET A 42 7.26 9.82 -15.97
C MET A 42 8.40 10.68 -16.53
N PRO A 43 9.55 10.89 -15.83
CA PRO A 43 10.64 11.72 -16.35
C PRO A 43 11.21 11.23 -17.70
N ALA A 44 11.10 9.95 -18.00
CA ALA A 44 11.54 9.39 -19.28
C ALA A 44 10.75 9.96 -20.49
N SER A 45 9.46 10.20 -20.28
CA SER A 45 8.56 10.75 -21.33
C SER A 45 8.34 12.26 -21.19
N PHE A 46 8.45 12.76 -19.98
CA PHE A 46 8.18 14.17 -19.60
C PHE A 46 9.34 14.72 -18.77
N PRO A 47 10.43 15.19 -19.40
CA PRO A 47 11.59 15.74 -18.72
C PRO A 47 11.21 16.88 -17.76
N GLY A 48 11.67 16.81 -16.51
CA GLY A 48 11.32 17.76 -15.47
C GLY A 48 10.04 17.45 -14.70
N PHE A 49 9.35 16.36 -15.03
CA PHE A 49 8.21 15.89 -14.22
C PHE A 49 8.68 15.49 -12.82
N HIS A 50 8.01 16.01 -11.82
CA HIS A 50 8.26 15.68 -10.43
C HIS A 50 6.99 15.84 -9.60
N VAL A 51 6.73 14.90 -8.70
CA VAL A 51 5.64 14.92 -7.72
C VAL A 51 6.23 14.90 -6.33
N GLU A 52 5.78 15.80 -5.48
CA GLU A 52 6.11 15.86 -4.06
C GLU A 52 4.88 15.58 -3.21
N ALA A 53 5.10 14.91 -2.07
CA ALA A 53 4.06 14.77 -1.07
C ALA A 53 3.90 16.07 -0.29
N THR A 54 2.68 16.39 0.08
CA THR A 54 2.36 17.51 0.96
C THR A 54 1.39 17.09 2.04
N VAL A 55 1.41 17.79 3.15
CA VAL A 55 0.42 17.58 4.21
C VAL A 55 -0.97 17.89 3.65
N PRO A 56 -1.97 17.03 3.86
CA PRO A 56 -3.34 17.31 3.43
C PRO A 56 -3.83 18.64 3.99
N PRO A 57 -4.58 19.46 3.21
CA PRO A 57 -5.12 20.71 3.70
C PRO A 57 -6.05 20.45 4.89
N LYS A 58 -5.97 21.32 5.89
CA LYS A 58 -6.90 21.31 7.03
C LYS A 58 -8.19 22.00 6.63
N GLY A 59 -9.32 21.32 6.87
CA GLY A 59 -10.65 21.96 6.90
C GLY A 59 -10.98 22.50 8.29
N ASP A 60 -12.21 22.93 8.48
CA ASP A 60 -12.71 23.43 9.77
C ASP A 60 -12.57 22.40 10.90
N ALA A 61 -12.67 21.11 10.58
CA ALA A 61 -12.48 20.00 11.50
C ALA A 61 -11.02 19.78 11.89
N GLN A 62 -10.07 20.39 11.22
CA GLN A 62 -8.62 20.29 11.44
C GLN A 62 -8.06 18.86 11.51
N ILE A 63 -8.70 17.94 10.82
CA ILE A 63 -8.32 16.52 10.83
C ILE A 63 -7.41 16.23 9.63
N HIS A 64 -6.24 15.67 9.89
CA HIS A 64 -5.42 15.06 8.86
C HIS A 64 -5.82 13.57 8.74
N SER A 65 -6.42 13.21 7.64
CA SER A 65 -6.76 11.81 7.39
C SER A 65 -5.50 11.03 7.05
N TYR A 66 -5.13 10.12 7.94
CA TYR A 66 -4.08 9.14 7.71
C TYR A 66 -4.59 7.76 8.13
N ILE A 67 -4.32 6.77 7.31
CA ILE A 67 -4.59 5.37 7.65
C ILE A 67 -3.28 4.76 8.14
N ASP A 68 -3.21 4.45 9.42
CA ASP A 68 -2.09 3.70 9.99
C ASP A 68 -2.08 2.29 9.38
N GLN A 69 -0.93 1.91 8.85
CA GLN A 69 -0.73 0.61 8.24
C GLN A 69 -0.12 -0.34 9.27
N GLU A 70 -0.90 -0.69 10.28
CA GLU A 70 -0.54 -1.79 11.18
C GLU A 70 -0.38 -3.10 10.38
N PRO A 71 0.47 -4.03 10.82
CA PRO A 71 0.51 -5.37 10.26
C PRO A 71 -0.89 -5.99 10.28
N ARG A 72 -1.41 -6.33 9.12
CA ARG A 72 -2.79 -6.81 8.99
C ARG A 72 -2.91 -7.93 7.97
N ALA A 73 -3.89 -8.77 8.14
CA ALA A 73 -4.34 -9.66 7.08
C ALA A 73 -4.97 -8.81 5.97
N VAL A 74 -4.38 -8.82 4.79
CA VAL A 74 -4.72 -7.88 3.71
C VAL A 74 -5.92 -8.34 2.91
N ALA A 75 -6.20 -9.67 2.87
CA ALA A 75 -7.34 -10.24 2.16
C ALA A 75 -7.79 -11.54 2.79
N ALA A 76 -8.94 -12.03 2.34
CA ALA A 76 -9.49 -13.31 2.73
C ALA A 76 -9.40 -14.33 1.57
N ALA A 77 -9.23 -15.59 1.90
CA ALA A 77 -9.34 -16.69 0.96
C ALA A 77 -10.68 -17.43 1.17
N THR A 78 -11.27 -17.90 0.08
CA THR A 78 -12.47 -18.71 0.13
C THR A 78 -12.17 -20.09 -0.42
N ILE A 79 -12.51 -21.14 0.34
CA ILE A 79 -12.40 -22.53 -0.11
C ILE A 79 -13.74 -22.91 -0.74
N THR A 80 -13.71 -23.29 -2.01
CA THR A 80 -14.94 -23.66 -2.74
C THR A 80 -15.47 -25.03 -2.28
N ALA A 81 -16.78 -25.21 -2.39
CA ALA A 81 -17.44 -26.49 -2.04
C ALA A 81 -16.95 -27.68 -2.90
N SER A 82 -16.35 -27.43 -4.06
CA SER A 82 -15.77 -28.46 -4.94
C SER A 82 -14.35 -28.90 -4.52
N CYS A 83 -13.75 -28.24 -3.52
CA CYS A 83 -12.40 -28.59 -3.04
C CYS A 83 -12.39 -29.99 -2.40
N LYS A 84 -11.53 -30.87 -2.92
CA LYS A 84 -11.40 -32.26 -2.42
C LYS A 84 -10.37 -32.39 -1.29
N ASN A 85 -9.54 -31.38 -1.05
CA ASN A 85 -8.44 -31.42 -0.10
C ASN A 85 -8.50 -30.23 0.86
N VAL A 86 -9.65 -30.02 1.49
CA VAL A 86 -9.90 -28.86 2.38
C VAL A 86 -8.82 -28.73 3.45
N ASP A 87 -8.49 -29.85 4.13
CA ASP A 87 -7.49 -29.83 5.21
C ASP A 87 -6.11 -29.35 4.74
N ARG A 88 -5.70 -29.73 3.52
CA ARG A 88 -4.42 -29.26 2.96
C ARG A 88 -4.46 -27.77 2.62
N VAL A 89 -5.59 -27.27 2.13
CA VAL A 89 -5.75 -25.85 1.84
C VAL A 89 -5.74 -25.04 3.13
N VAL A 90 -6.43 -25.51 4.16
CA VAL A 90 -6.41 -24.89 5.49
C VAL A 90 -4.99 -24.87 6.05
N ALA A 91 -4.26 -25.98 6.00
CA ALA A 91 -2.86 -26.03 6.46
C ALA A 91 -1.93 -25.08 5.68
N LEU A 92 -2.15 -24.92 4.37
CA LEU A 92 -1.41 -23.94 3.57
C LEU A 92 -1.73 -22.52 4.00
N LEU A 93 -3.00 -22.19 4.20
CA LEU A 93 -3.42 -20.87 4.65
C LEU A 93 -2.86 -20.56 6.05
N ASP A 94 -2.91 -21.53 6.96
CA ASP A 94 -2.32 -21.40 8.30
C ASP A 94 -0.81 -21.14 8.24
N TYR A 95 -0.10 -21.87 7.38
CA TYR A 95 1.32 -21.63 7.15
C TYR A 95 1.60 -20.21 6.64
N MET A 96 0.77 -19.69 5.72
CA MET A 96 0.93 -18.34 5.18
C MET A 96 0.79 -17.24 6.26
N TYR A 97 0.08 -17.52 7.36
CA TYR A 97 -0.05 -16.61 8.51
C TYR A 97 0.97 -16.90 9.62
N SER A 98 1.78 -17.94 9.52
CA SER A 98 2.89 -18.19 10.45
C SER A 98 4.02 -17.18 10.26
N GLU A 99 4.91 -17.06 11.24
CA GLU A 99 6.10 -16.21 11.13
C GLU A 99 6.98 -16.61 9.94
N GLU A 100 7.20 -17.91 9.75
CA GLU A 100 8.00 -18.45 8.63
C GLU A 100 7.32 -18.18 7.29
N GLY A 101 6.03 -18.47 7.15
CA GLY A 101 5.26 -18.25 5.93
C GLY A 101 5.16 -16.75 5.60
N THR A 102 4.91 -15.91 6.58
CA THR A 102 4.90 -14.46 6.43
C THR A 102 6.24 -13.96 5.89
N ARG A 103 7.36 -14.43 6.48
CA ARG A 103 8.71 -14.05 6.03
C ARG A 103 8.99 -14.52 4.60
N LEU A 104 8.67 -15.77 4.30
CA LEU A 104 8.82 -16.33 2.95
C LEU A 104 8.04 -15.51 1.90
N ILE A 105 6.81 -15.14 2.22
CA ILE A 105 5.92 -14.40 1.30
C ILE A 105 6.38 -12.96 1.10
N ASN A 106 6.85 -12.30 2.15
CA ASN A 106 7.25 -10.89 2.08
C ASN A 106 8.70 -10.71 1.60
N MET A 107 9.61 -11.61 1.97
CA MET A 107 11.04 -11.42 1.74
C MET A 107 11.70 -12.50 0.87
N GLY A 108 11.02 -13.62 0.64
CA GLY A 108 11.59 -14.73 -0.12
C GLY A 108 12.49 -15.64 0.73
N ILE A 109 13.62 -16.07 0.17
CA ILE A 109 14.50 -17.12 0.72
C ILE A 109 15.68 -16.48 1.44
N GLU A 110 15.92 -16.89 2.70
CA GLU A 110 17.08 -16.48 3.46
C GLU A 110 18.40 -16.88 2.79
N GLY A 111 19.39 -16.02 2.88
CA GLY A 111 20.70 -16.21 2.23
C GLY A 111 20.71 -15.82 0.74
N THR A 112 19.55 -15.73 0.09
CA THR A 112 19.43 -15.28 -1.31
C THR A 112 18.84 -13.88 -1.37
N HIS A 113 17.61 -13.71 -0.88
CA HIS A 113 16.87 -12.46 -1.00
C HIS A 113 17.03 -11.58 0.24
N TYR A 114 17.21 -12.15 1.40
CA TYR A 114 17.48 -11.45 2.65
C TYR A 114 18.47 -12.20 3.53
N THR A 115 19.04 -11.52 4.54
CA THR A 115 19.85 -12.10 5.61
C THR A 115 19.39 -11.56 6.95
N MET A 116 19.56 -12.36 8.01
CA MET A 116 19.26 -11.89 9.36
C MET A 116 20.42 -11.06 9.90
N GLN A 117 20.15 -9.82 10.33
CA GLN A 117 21.10 -8.92 10.96
C GLN A 117 20.48 -8.38 12.27
N ASP A 118 21.14 -8.65 13.39
CA ASP A 118 20.64 -8.27 14.73
C ASP A 118 19.19 -8.67 15.00
N GLY A 119 18.80 -9.86 14.52
CA GLY A 119 17.45 -10.40 14.67
C GLY A 119 16.41 -9.83 13.71
N LYS A 120 16.80 -8.97 12.78
CA LYS A 120 15.92 -8.40 11.75
C LYS A 120 16.31 -8.90 10.36
N PRO A 121 15.33 -9.21 9.51
CA PRO A 121 15.59 -9.57 8.13
C PRO A 121 15.91 -8.31 7.31
N ILE A 122 17.04 -8.32 6.61
CA ILE A 122 17.51 -7.21 5.76
C ILE A 122 17.69 -7.74 4.34
N PHE A 123 17.14 -7.05 3.35
CA PHE A 123 17.28 -7.41 1.95
C PHE A 123 18.73 -7.38 1.48
N THR A 124 19.10 -8.35 0.67
CA THR A 124 20.43 -8.44 0.06
C THR A 124 20.57 -7.51 -1.13
N ASP A 125 21.80 -7.32 -1.60
CA ASP A 125 22.09 -6.59 -2.84
C ASP A 125 21.40 -7.21 -4.07
N TYR A 126 21.10 -8.51 -4.05
CA TYR A 126 20.32 -9.16 -5.10
C TYR A 126 18.93 -8.50 -5.29
N VAL A 127 18.31 -8.05 -4.21
CA VAL A 127 17.05 -7.30 -4.25
C VAL A 127 17.30 -5.81 -4.44
N MET A 128 18.17 -5.22 -3.61
CA MET A 128 18.36 -3.77 -3.53
C MET A 128 19.12 -3.17 -4.71
N LYS A 129 19.99 -3.97 -5.34
CA LYS A 129 20.80 -3.62 -6.53
C LYS A 129 20.61 -4.66 -7.62
N ASN A 130 19.36 -4.95 -7.94
CA ASN A 130 19.00 -6.06 -8.82
C ASN A 130 19.83 -6.07 -10.12
N PRO A 131 20.42 -7.22 -10.49
CA PRO A 131 21.32 -7.32 -11.66
C PRO A 131 20.62 -7.04 -12.99
N ASP A 132 19.30 -7.21 -13.07
CA ASP A 132 18.50 -6.92 -14.26
C ASP A 132 18.03 -5.46 -14.31
N GLY A 133 18.50 -4.61 -13.38
CA GLY A 133 18.14 -3.19 -13.31
C GLY A 133 16.72 -2.90 -12.81
N LEU A 134 16.08 -3.89 -12.20
CA LEU A 134 14.76 -3.69 -11.60
C LEU A 134 14.88 -2.84 -10.32
N SER A 135 13.90 -1.99 -10.07
CA SER A 135 13.77 -1.37 -8.75
C SER A 135 13.59 -2.45 -7.68
N PRO A 136 14.00 -2.23 -6.41
CA PRO A 136 13.84 -3.22 -5.34
C PRO A 136 12.42 -3.76 -5.24
N LYS A 137 11.43 -2.90 -5.36
CA LYS A 137 10.02 -3.25 -5.34
C LYS A 137 9.58 -4.14 -6.51
N ASN A 138 10.11 -3.90 -7.70
CA ASN A 138 9.85 -4.75 -8.86
C ASN A 138 10.62 -6.07 -8.78
N ALA A 139 11.86 -6.03 -8.28
CA ALA A 139 12.66 -7.23 -8.08
C ALA A 139 11.96 -8.22 -7.15
N ILE A 140 11.49 -7.76 -5.98
CA ILE A 140 10.79 -8.63 -5.03
C ILE A 140 9.51 -9.21 -5.62
N GLY A 141 8.79 -8.49 -6.46
CA GLY A 141 7.59 -8.95 -7.14
C GLY A 141 7.82 -10.12 -8.12
N THR A 142 9.08 -10.43 -8.48
CA THR A 142 9.39 -11.55 -9.37
C THR A 142 9.44 -12.90 -8.65
N PHE A 143 9.59 -12.92 -7.33
CA PHE A 143 9.77 -14.17 -6.55
C PHE A 143 8.94 -14.24 -5.26
N THR A 144 8.17 -13.21 -4.91
CA THR A 144 7.29 -13.18 -3.73
C THR A 144 5.87 -12.76 -4.08
N PHE A 145 4.98 -12.87 -3.10
CA PHE A 145 3.62 -12.33 -3.18
C PHE A 145 3.47 -10.97 -2.48
N ALA A 146 4.55 -10.36 -2.01
CA ALA A 146 4.54 -9.12 -1.22
C ALA A 146 3.84 -7.94 -1.89
N GLN A 147 3.73 -7.95 -3.22
CA GLN A 147 3.01 -6.94 -4.00
C GLN A 147 1.52 -7.21 -4.15
N SER A 148 1.03 -8.38 -3.72
CA SER A 148 -0.37 -8.77 -3.86
C SER A 148 -1.16 -8.56 -2.56
N SER A 149 -2.45 -8.84 -2.62
CA SER A 149 -3.39 -8.50 -1.57
C SER A 149 -3.68 -9.64 -0.57
N GLY A 150 -2.80 -10.59 -0.40
CA GLY A 150 -2.97 -11.69 0.56
C GLY A 150 -3.61 -12.94 -0.03
N PRO A 151 -4.03 -13.94 0.73
CA PRO A 151 -4.22 -13.97 2.20
C PRO A 151 -2.91 -14.25 2.95
N PHE A 152 -2.33 -13.26 3.57
CA PHE A 152 -1.13 -13.35 4.41
C PHE A 152 -0.98 -12.07 5.27
N ILE A 153 -0.01 -12.05 6.17
CA ILE A 153 0.34 -10.83 6.92
C ILE A 153 1.34 -10.02 6.08
N LEU A 154 1.04 -8.75 5.88
CA LEU A 154 1.98 -7.81 5.30
C LEU A 154 2.78 -7.15 6.44
N SER A 155 4.08 -7.42 6.49
CA SER A 155 4.97 -6.83 7.48
C SER A 155 5.46 -5.47 7.01
N GLN A 156 5.14 -4.43 7.76
CA GLN A 156 5.54 -3.07 7.43
C GLN A 156 7.06 -2.85 7.57
N ASP A 157 7.68 -3.43 8.59
CA ASP A 157 9.13 -3.31 8.81
C ASP A 157 9.95 -3.91 7.66
N GLU A 158 9.43 -4.93 7.00
CA GLU A 158 10.03 -5.58 5.85
C GLU A 158 9.78 -4.78 4.57
N VAL A 159 8.53 -4.36 4.36
CA VAL A 159 8.13 -3.62 3.15
C VAL A 159 8.73 -2.22 3.09
N THR A 160 8.92 -1.55 4.23
CA THR A 160 9.51 -0.19 4.28
C THR A 160 10.95 -0.14 3.80
N GLN A 161 11.68 -1.24 3.82
CA GLN A 161 13.03 -1.31 3.25
C GLN A 161 13.03 -1.11 1.72
N LEU A 162 11.90 -1.33 1.06
CA LEU A 162 11.74 -1.17 -0.39
C LEU A 162 11.31 0.24 -0.79
N ASP A 163 11.05 1.11 0.18
CA ASP A 163 10.67 2.50 -0.08
C ASP A 163 11.87 3.29 -0.61
N ASP A 164 11.63 4.08 -1.62
CA ASP A 164 12.62 5.02 -2.12
C ASP A 164 12.74 6.27 -1.22
N GLU A 165 13.70 7.13 -1.53
CA GLU A 165 13.96 8.35 -0.76
C GLU A 165 12.74 9.28 -0.74
N SER A 166 11.97 9.36 -1.83
CA SER A 166 10.79 10.22 -1.93
C SER A 166 9.67 9.76 -1.00
N VAL A 167 9.45 8.44 -0.92
CA VAL A 167 8.48 7.83 0.01
C VAL A 167 8.91 8.01 1.45
N ASN A 168 10.19 7.76 1.75
CA ASN A 168 10.71 7.94 3.11
C ASN A 168 10.59 9.39 3.59
N ARG A 169 10.91 10.35 2.73
CA ARG A 169 10.73 11.79 3.02
C ARG A 169 9.26 12.12 3.23
N ALA A 170 8.37 11.66 2.35
CA ALA A 170 6.93 11.87 2.49
C ALA A 170 6.38 11.31 3.82
N LYS A 171 6.85 10.15 4.26
CA LYS A 171 6.48 9.58 5.56
C LYS A 171 6.94 10.47 6.72
N GLN A 172 8.20 10.93 6.69
CA GLN A 172 8.76 11.76 7.75
C GLN A 172 8.07 13.13 7.85
N ASP A 173 7.81 13.77 6.73
CA ASP A 173 7.33 15.15 6.70
C ASP A 173 5.80 15.26 6.75
N CYS A 174 5.09 14.30 6.14
CA CYS A 174 3.65 14.43 5.92
C CYS A 174 2.80 13.42 6.70
N ILE A 175 3.39 12.35 7.27
CA ILE A 175 2.63 11.29 7.92
C ILE A 175 2.97 11.19 9.41
N ILE A 176 4.25 10.90 9.72
CA ILE A 176 4.68 10.61 11.10
C ILE A 176 4.28 11.72 12.09
N PRO A 177 4.43 13.03 11.76
CA PRO A 177 4.06 14.10 12.69
C PRO A 177 2.58 14.13 13.06
N PHE A 178 1.72 13.50 12.27
CA PHE A 178 0.26 13.54 12.44
C PHE A 178 -0.36 12.20 12.88
N LEU A 179 0.44 11.15 13.03
CA LEU A 179 -0.04 9.81 13.37
C LEU A 179 -0.86 9.78 14.66
N GLU A 180 -0.36 10.36 15.71
CA GLU A 180 -1.02 10.35 17.03
C GLU A 180 -2.34 11.15 17.03
N GLU A 181 -2.40 12.21 16.25
CA GLU A 181 -3.64 12.96 16.06
C GLU A 181 -4.65 12.14 15.26
N SER A 182 -4.22 11.56 14.16
CA SER A 182 -5.06 10.78 13.25
C SER A 182 -5.65 9.53 13.89
N LYS A 183 -4.92 8.84 14.76
CA LYS A 183 -5.39 7.64 15.48
C LYS A 183 -6.68 7.87 16.25
N LYS A 184 -6.93 9.10 16.72
CA LYS A 184 -8.15 9.46 17.46
C LYS A 184 -9.42 9.40 16.63
N TYR A 185 -9.27 9.48 15.31
CA TYR A 185 -10.38 9.58 14.34
C TYR A 185 -10.51 8.33 13.46
N VAL A 186 -9.62 7.36 13.63
CA VAL A 186 -9.68 6.10 12.88
C VAL A 186 -10.72 5.18 13.51
N ILE A 187 -11.71 4.80 12.75
CA ILE A 187 -12.64 3.73 13.12
C ILE A 187 -11.90 2.40 12.89
N PRO A 188 -11.71 1.55 13.91
CA PRO A 188 -11.06 0.26 13.73
C PRO A 188 -11.73 -0.56 12.61
N GLY A 189 -10.94 -1.19 11.76
CA GLY A 189 -11.46 -1.99 10.64
C GLY A 189 -12.30 -3.20 11.06
N SER A 190 -12.17 -3.62 12.34
CA SER A 190 -13.00 -4.64 12.97
C SER A 190 -14.34 -4.13 13.49
N THR A 191 -14.62 -2.82 13.38
CA THR A 191 -15.88 -2.25 13.84
C THR A 191 -17.03 -2.75 12.98
N SER A 192 -17.96 -3.47 13.58
CA SER A 192 -19.22 -3.86 12.95
C SER A 192 -20.31 -2.86 13.34
N PHE A 193 -21.08 -2.43 12.37
CA PHE A 193 -22.24 -1.57 12.59
C PHE A 193 -23.47 -2.41 12.89
N SER A 194 -24.38 -1.91 13.72
CA SER A 194 -25.70 -2.49 13.85
C SER A 194 -26.43 -2.43 12.49
N SER A 195 -27.46 -3.24 12.31
CA SER A 195 -28.27 -3.19 11.08
C SER A 195 -28.90 -1.82 10.85
N GLU A 196 -29.22 -1.11 11.92
CA GLU A 196 -29.79 0.23 11.89
C GLU A 196 -28.73 1.27 11.45
N ASP A 197 -27.55 1.24 12.07
CA ASP A 197 -26.44 2.12 11.71
C ASP A 197 -25.96 1.88 10.27
N ASP A 198 -25.91 0.62 9.82
CA ASP A 198 -25.52 0.28 8.45
C ASP A 198 -26.58 0.76 7.44
N ALA A 199 -27.86 0.77 7.78
CA ALA A 199 -28.91 1.32 6.95
C ALA A 199 -28.76 2.85 6.80
N VAL A 200 -28.46 3.56 7.89
CA VAL A 200 -28.18 5.01 7.86
C VAL A 200 -26.93 5.29 7.03
N ARG A 201 -25.85 4.53 7.23
CA ARG A 201 -24.63 4.67 6.45
C ARG A 201 -24.87 4.49 4.96
N ARG A 202 -25.62 3.44 4.57
CA ARG A 202 -25.96 3.20 3.15
C ARG A 202 -26.80 4.31 2.54
N ALA A 203 -27.74 4.86 3.30
CA ALA A 203 -28.56 5.99 2.83
C ALA A 203 -27.69 7.21 2.56
N VAL A 204 -26.82 7.59 3.50
CA VAL A 204 -25.89 8.73 3.33
C VAL A 204 -24.95 8.53 2.15
N MET A 205 -24.44 7.30 1.95
CA MET A 205 -23.51 6.99 0.84
C MET A 205 -24.21 6.90 -0.52
N ALA A 206 -25.52 6.74 -0.57
CA ALA A 206 -26.29 6.73 -1.81
C ALA A 206 -26.60 8.14 -2.36
N ASP A 207 -26.49 9.15 -1.49
CA ASP A 207 -26.77 10.56 -1.83
C ASP A 207 -25.47 11.34 -2.20
N VAL A 208 -24.31 10.66 -2.23
CA VAL A 208 -23.00 11.20 -2.62
C VAL A 208 -22.59 10.66 -3.98
#